data_91554ef140ad2182b1d8d82c1bef813b
#
_entry.id   91554ef140ad2182b1d8d82c1bef813b
#
_cell.length_a   1.000
_cell.length_b   1.000
_cell.length_c   1.000
_cell.angle_alpha   90.00
_cell.angle_beta   90.00
_cell.angle_gamma   90.00
#
_symmetry.space_group_name_H-M   'P 1'
#
loop_
_entity.id
_entity.type
_entity.pdbx_description
1 polymer ?
#
loop_
_entity_poly.entity_id
_entity_poly.type
_entity_poly.pdbx_seq_one_letter_code
_entity_poly.pdbx_strand_id
1 'polypeptide(L)'
;MAKWRTAPMPDTYKGYVESRNMLRHALENKKKKHIYVFPTDQYPYKYASKHEVESFLGQKTMTMTGAAALAHRLGMGVGMFRMTSISRGHYEQTFELICRDASQSTPEEIMSAYYARLEEDIKAQPWNYLWTHKRWKNLYSYKNNK
;
A
#
# COMPACT_ATOMS: atom_id res chain seq x y z
N MET A 1 -8.12 -17.80 -2.68
CA MET A 1 -8.47 -16.45 -2.16
C MET A 1 -9.13 -15.54 -3.18
N ALA A 2 -8.70 -15.51 -4.45
CA ALA A 2 -9.35 -14.68 -5.49
C ALA A 2 -10.88 -14.95 -5.60
N LYS A 3 -11.28 -16.22 -5.66
CA LYS A 3 -12.68 -16.63 -5.79
C LYS A 3 -13.61 -16.04 -4.71
N TRP A 4 -13.15 -15.91 -3.46
CA TRP A 4 -13.94 -15.32 -2.37
C TRP A 4 -14.06 -13.79 -2.48
N ARG A 5 -13.01 -13.12 -2.98
CA ARG A 5 -13.01 -11.66 -3.13
C ARG A 5 -13.90 -11.19 -4.27
N THR A 6 -14.05 -12.00 -5.31
CA THR A 6 -14.87 -11.68 -6.49
C THR A 6 -16.27 -12.31 -6.45
N ALA A 7 -16.56 -13.19 -5.49
CA ALA A 7 -17.85 -13.88 -5.39
C ALA A 7 -19.09 -12.96 -5.40
N PRO A 8 -19.06 -11.78 -4.75
CA PRO A 8 -20.19 -10.85 -4.80
C PRO A 8 -20.24 -9.99 -6.07
N MET A 9 -19.25 -10.11 -6.97
CA MET A 9 -19.17 -9.29 -8.19
C MET A 9 -19.85 -10.00 -9.36
N PRO A 10 -20.43 -9.25 -10.32
CA PRO A 10 -20.94 -9.84 -11.56
C PRO A 10 -19.86 -10.60 -12.32
N ASP A 11 -20.20 -11.64 -13.07
CA ASP A 11 -19.27 -12.41 -13.91
C ASP A 11 -18.55 -11.55 -14.95
N THR A 12 -19.13 -10.43 -15.32
CA THR A 12 -18.53 -9.43 -16.21
C THR A 12 -17.44 -8.58 -15.54
N TYR A 13 -17.32 -8.63 -14.20
CA TYR A 13 -16.32 -7.84 -13.49
C TYR A 13 -14.89 -8.30 -13.77
N LYS A 14 -14.07 -7.42 -14.33
CA LYS A 14 -12.66 -7.66 -14.71
C LYS A 14 -11.67 -6.84 -13.87
N GLY A 15 -12.12 -6.20 -12.79
CA GLY A 15 -11.31 -5.29 -11.99
C GLY A 15 -10.35 -5.94 -11.00
N TYR A 16 -10.44 -7.28 -10.79
CA TYR A 16 -9.51 -7.99 -9.92
C TYR A 16 -8.37 -8.61 -10.71
N VAL A 17 -7.14 -8.22 -10.38
CA VAL A 17 -5.92 -8.79 -10.96
C VAL A 17 -5.10 -9.44 -9.86
N GLU A 18 -4.69 -10.69 -10.04
CA GLU A 18 -3.78 -11.36 -9.11
C GLU A 18 -2.41 -10.68 -9.12
N SER A 19 -1.80 -10.51 -7.94
CA SER A 19 -0.53 -9.79 -7.78
C SER A 19 0.60 -10.33 -8.67
N ARG A 20 0.64 -11.66 -8.92
CA ARG A 20 1.62 -12.28 -9.83
C ARG A 20 1.46 -11.85 -11.30
N ASN A 21 0.26 -11.43 -11.70
CA ASN A 21 -0.06 -11.01 -13.07
C ASN A 21 -0.08 -9.48 -13.22
N MET A 22 0.12 -8.76 -12.13
CA MET A 22 -0.08 -7.31 -12.07
C MET A 22 0.83 -6.55 -13.03
N LEU A 23 2.12 -6.90 -13.08
CA LEU A 23 3.08 -6.25 -13.98
C LEU A 23 2.69 -6.45 -15.45
N ARG A 24 2.34 -7.68 -15.85
CA ARG A 24 1.88 -7.98 -17.20
C ARG A 24 0.64 -7.17 -17.55
N HIS A 25 -0.37 -7.22 -16.69
CA HIS A 25 -1.62 -6.48 -16.87
C HIS A 25 -1.38 -4.98 -17.04
N ALA A 26 -0.52 -4.38 -16.22
CA ALA A 26 -0.22 -2.96 -16.29
C ALA A 26 0.52 -2.59 -17.59
N LEU A 27 1.45 -3.41 -18.05
CA LEU A 27 2.16 -3.23 -19.33
C LEU A 27 1.23 -3.32 -20.54
N GLU A 28 0.35 -4.33 -20.58
CA GLU A 28 -0.63 -4.53 -21.65
C GLU A 28 -1.64 -3.36 -21.73
N ASN A 29 -1.93 -2.72 -20.60
CA ASN A 29 -2.91 -1.65 -20.51
C ASN A 29 -2.31 -0.24 -20.34
N LYS A 30 -0.99 -0.07 -20.49
CA LYS A 30 -0.31 1.21 -20.21
C LYS A 30 -0.83 2.42 -21.01
N LYS A 31 -1.46 2.18 -22.18
CA LYS A 31 -2.06 3.22 -23.00
C LYS A 31 -3.49 3.59 -22.59
N LYS A 32 -4.10 2.85 -21.67
CA LYS A 32 -5.45 3.10 -21.17
C LYS A 32 -5.38 3.82 -19.83
N LYS A 33 -6.41 4.61 -19.53
CA LYS A 33 -6.54 5.24 -18.20
C LYS A 33 -6.99 4.19 -17.19
N HIS A 34 -6.13 3.88 -16.20
CA HIS A 34 -6.40 2.94 -15.12
C HIS A 34 -6.01 3.53 -13.77
N ILE A 35 -6.73 3.13 -12.75
CA ILE A 35 -6.35 3.32 -11.35
C ILE A 35 -6.12 1.93 -10.77
N TYR A 36 -4.96 1.73 -10.16
CA TYR A 36 -4.61 0.51 -9.45
C TYR A 36 -4.56 0.79 -7.95
N VAL A 37 -5.26 -0.01 -7.16
CA VAL A 37 -5.30 0.14 -5.71
C VAL A 37 -4.57 -1.03 -5.06
N PHE A 38 -3.62 -0.70 -4.17
CA PHE A 38 -2.81 -1.66 -3.43
C PHE A 38 -2.91 -1.41 -1.93
N PRO A 39 -3.26 -2.41 -1.10
CA PRO A 39 -3.13 -2.32 0.34
C PRO A 39 -1.65 -2.46 0.72
N THR A 40 -0.99 -1.36 1.07
CA THR A 40 0.46 -1.31 1.33
C THR A 40 0.82 -1.06 2.79
N ASP A 41 -0.16 -0.85 3.64
CA ASP A 41 -0.03 -0.58 5.08
C ASP A 41 0.34 -1.81 5.92
N GLN A 42 0.27 -3.01 5.34
CA GLN A 42 0.46 -4.29 6.04
C GLN A 42 1.92 -4.78 6.00
N TYR A 43 2.24 -5.74 6.89
CA TYR A 43 3.55 -6.38 6.92
C TYR A 43 3.84 -7.11 5.60
N PRO A 44 5.03 -6.95 4.99
CA PRO A 44 5.39 -7.61 3.75
C PRO A 44 5.40 -9.14 3.88
N TYR A 45 4.81 -9.84 2.94
CA TYR A 45 4.93 -11.29 2.88
C TYR A 45 6.35 -11.72 2.42
N LYS A 46 6.69 -12.99 2.64
CA LYS A 46 8.07 -13.52 2.54
C LYS A 46 8.81 -13.15 1.26
N TYR A 47 8.11 -13.16 0.12
CA TYR A 47 8.71 -12.94 -1.22
C TYR A 47 8.45 -11.54 -1.79
N ALA A 48 7.85 -10.63 -1.03
CA ALA A 48 7.65 -9.27 -1.49
C ALA A 48 8.99 -8.50 -1.56
N SER A 49 9.14 -7.63 -2.55
CA SER A 49 10.18 -6.60 -2.51
C SER A 49 9.95 -5.72 -1.31
N LYS A 50 11.02 -5.43 -0.57
CA LYS A 50 10.95 -4.78 0.73
C LYS A 50 11.92 -3.63 0.79
N HIS A 51 11.50 -2.62 1.54
CA HIS A 51 12.34 -1.51 1.96
C HIS A 51 12.09 -1.24 3.44
N GLU A 52 13.13 -0.86 4.17
CA GLU A 52 13.01 -0.46 5.57
C GLU A 52 12.84 1.05 5.66
N VAL A 53 11.71 1.49 6.18
CA VAL A 53 11.51 2.88 6.59
C VAL A 53 12.11 3.04 7.97
N GLU A 54 13.04 3.98 8.13
CA GLU A 54 13.85 4.18 9.33
C GLU A 54 13.01 4.48 10.57
N SER A 55 11.93 5.24 10.42
CA SER A 55 11.03 5.53 11.53
C SER A 55 9.58 5.57 11.07
N PHE A 56 8.78 4.63 11.57
CA PHE A 56 7.33 4.63 11.49
C PHE A 56 6.79 4.32 12.88
N LEU A 57 6.11 5.28 13.49
CA LEU A 57 5.68 5.20 14.91
C LEU A 57 6.84 4.89 15.87
N GLY A 58 8.01 5.49 15.60
CA GLY A 58 9.22 5.31 16.42
C GLY A 58 9.95 3.98 16.21
N GLN A 59 9.60 3.20 15.20
CA GLN A 59 10.23 1.91 14.92
C GLN A 59 10.63 1.74 13.46
N LYS A 60 11.77 1.09 13.22
CA LYS A 60 12.15 0.62 11.88
C LYS A 60 11.09 -0.34 11.34
N THR A 61 10.62 -0.09 10.15
CA THR A 61 9.46 -0.78 9.62
C THR A 61 9.66 -1.24 8.18
N MET A 62 9.57 -2.55 7.97
CA MET A 62 9.62 -3.11 6.62
C MET A 62 8.36 -2.81 5.84
N THR A 63 8.51 -2.33 4.61
CA THR A 63 7.43 -1.97 3.69
C THR A 63 7.50 -2.76 2.40
N MET A 64 6.37 -2.86 1.69
CA MET A 64 6.32 -3.47 0.36
C MET A 64 6.54 -2.41 -0.72
N THR A 65 7.57 -2.56 -1.54
CA THR A 65 7.89 -1.60 -2.60
C THR A 65 7.28 -1.95 -3.96
N GLY A 66 6.62 -3.09 -4.09
CA GLY A 66 6.15 -3.60 -5.39
C GLY A 66 5.23 -2.64 -6.16
N ALA A 67 4.29 -1.98 -5.47
CA ALA A 67 3.41 -0.99 -6.10
C ALA A 67 4.17 0.26 -6.55
N ALA A 68 5.06 0.77 -5.71
CA ALA A 68 5.91 1.92 -6.03
C ALA A 68 6.87 1.63 -7.19
N ALA A 69 7.48 0.43 -7.21
CA ALA A 69 8.34 -0.02 -8.31
C ALA A 69 7.58 -0.14 -9.64
N LEU A 70 6.34 -0.62 -9.60
CA LEU A 70 5.47 -0.65 -10.77
C LEU A 70 5.16 0.77 -11.28
N ALA A 71 4.81 1.68 -10.38
CA ALA A 71 4.52 3.06 -10.71
C ALA A 71 5.75 3.78 -11.29
N HIS A 72 6.93 3.60 -10.67
CA HIS A 72 8.21 4.12 -11.16
C HIS A 72 8.50 3.63 -12.58
N ARG A 73 8.40 2.34 -12.84
CA ARG A 73 8.68 1.74 -14.15
C ARG A 73 7.76 2.24 -15.26
N LEU A 74 6.53 2.62 -14.93
CA LEU A 74 5.52 3.03 -15.90
C LEU A 74 5.29 4.56 -15.94
N GLY A 75 6.01 5.34 -15.12
CA GLY A 75 5.81 6.80 -15.03
C GLY A 75 4.41 7.18 -14.56
N MET A 76 3.85 6.41 -13.60
CA MET A 76 2.49 6.64 -13.12
C MET A 76 2.46 7.68 -12.00
N GLY A 77 1.36 8.41 -11.88
CA GLY A 77 1.07 9.17 -10.66
C GLY A 77 0.79 8.22 -9.49
N VAL A 78 1.24 8.60 -8.29
CA VAL A 78 1.01 7.86 -7.05
C VAL A 78 0.34 8.76 -6.03
N GLY A 79 -0.69 8.25 -5.39
CA GLY A 79 -1.36 8.90 -4.28
C GLY A 79 -1.87 7.89 -3.28
N MET A 80 -2.40 8.37 -2.17
CA MET A 80 -3.02 7.54 -1.14
C MET A 80 -4.43 8.01 -0.84
N PHE A 81 -5.26 7.09 -0.44
CA PHE A 81 -6.54 7.40 0.19
C PHE A 81 -6.33 7.53 1.69
N ARG A 82 -6.71 8.69 2.21
CA ARG A 82 -6.74 8.96 3.65
C ARG A 82 -8.18 8.83 4.13
N MET A 83 -8.38 8.22 5.28
CA MET A 83 -9.71 8.00 5.84
C MET A 83 -9.81 8.61 7.22
N THR A 84 -10.77 9.51 7.40
CA THR A 84 -11.06 10.18 8.67
C THR A 84 -12.41 9.71 9.21
N SER A 85 -12.45 9.26 10.43
CA SER A 85 -13.70 8.96 11.14
C SER A 85 -14.32 10.25 11.66
N ILE A 86 -15.50 10.61 11.15
CA ILE A 86 -16.21 11.84 11.54
C ILE A 86 -17.13 11.58 12.76
N SER A 87 -17.88 10.46 12.68
CA SER A 87 -18.72 9.98 13.77
C SER A 87 -18.93 8.48 13.59
N ARG A 88 -19.62 7.84 14.54
CA ARG A 88 -19.89 6.40 14.46
C ARG A 88 -20.58 6.01 13.13
N GLY A 89 -19.91 5.22 12.32
CA GLY A 89 -20.39 4.75 11.03
C GLY A 89 -20.27 5.77 9.88
N HIS A 90 -19.70 6.97 10.11
CA HIS A 90 -19.50 7.99 9.09
C HIS A 90 -18.02 8.29 8.93
N TYR A 91 -17.54 8.14 7.70
CA TYR A 91 -16.15 8.33 7.33
C TYR A 91 -16.05 9.28 6.14
N GLU A 92 -15.02 10.10 6.16
CA GLU A 92 -14.61 10.90 5.03
C GLU A 92 -13.38 10.27 4.41
N GLN A 93 -13.36 10.15 3.09
CA GLN A 93 -12.22 9.66 2.34
C GLN A 93 -11.70 10.78 1.44
N THR A 94 -10.43 11.13 1.61
CA THR A 94 -9.73 12.09 0.77
C THR A 94 -8.63 11.40 -0.02
N PHE A 95 -8.33 11.93 -1.21
CA PHE A 95 -7.20 11.47 -2.01
C PHE A 95 -6.07 12.49 -1.94
N GLU A 96 -4.90 12.05 -1.52
CA GLU A 96 -3.70 12.88 -1.49
C GLU A 96 -2.67 12.39 -2.51
N LEU A 97 -2.19 13.28 -3.35
CA LEU A 97 -1.16 12.98 -4.34
C LEU A 97 0.22 12.94 -3.68
N ILE A 98 0.94 11.83 -3.82
CA ILE A 98 2.34 11.70 -3.39
C ILE A 98 3.27 12.24 -4.46
N CYS A 99 3.12 11.78 -5.70
CA CYS A 99 3.88 12.30 -6.85
C CYS A 99 3.06 12.19 -8.14
N ARG A 100 3.29 13.12 -9.08
CA ARG A 100 2.61 13.12 -10.39
C ARG A 100 3.23 12.14 -11.37
N ASP A 101 4.54 11.94 -11.26
CA ASP A 101 5.33 11.04 -12.11
C ASP A 101 6.33 10.29 -11.23
N ALA A 102 6.03 9.03 -10.99
CA ALA A 102 6.86 8.17 -10.15
C ALA A 102 8.22 7.84 -10.77
N SER A 103 8.42 8.07 -12.07
CA SER A 103 9.74 7.86 -12.71
C SER A 103 10.80 8.83 -12.22
N GLN A 104 10.38 9.95 -11.62
CA GLN A 104 11.28 10.98 -11.06
C GLN A 104 11.69 10.71 -9.60
N SER A 105 11.16 9.63 -8.97
CA SER A 105 11.42 9.27 -7.58
C SER A 105 11.77 7.79 -7.49
N THR A 106 12.55 7.40 -6.51
CA THR A 106 12.80 5.98 -6.25
C THR A 106 11.56 5.33 -5.58
N PRO A 107 11.36 4.02 -5.72
CA PRO A 107 10.31 3.31 -5.00
C PRO A 107 10.39 3.48 -3.48
N GLU A 108 11.61 3.61 -2.95
CA GLU A 108 11.90 3.81 -1.54
C GLU A 108 11.43 5.20 -1.06
N GLU A 109 11.71 6.24 -1.83
CA GLU A 109 11.24 7.61 -1.53
C GLU A 109 9.70 7.69 -1.55
N ILE A 110 9.06 7.05 -2.53
CA ILE A 110 7.60 6.99 -2.62
C ILE A 110 7.02 6.30 -1.37
N MET A 111 7.60 5.17 -0.95
CA MET A 111 7.14 4.46 0.22
C MET A 111 7.41 5.21 1.52
N SER A 112 8.54 5.89 1.63
CA SER A 112 8.85 6.75 2.78
C SER A 112 7.84 7.89 2.90
N ALA A 113 7.51 8.55 1.79
CA ALA A 113 6.49 9.59 1.76
C ALA A 113 5.09 9.06 2.12
N TYR A 114 4.71 7.86 1.64
CA TYR A 114 3.45 7.20 1.99
C TYR A 114 3.38 6.92 3.51
N TYR A 115 4.45 6.35 4.09
CA TYR A 115 4.46 6.00 5.51
C TYR A 115 4.50 7.22 6.44
N ALA A 116 5.11 8.33 6.02
CA ALA A 116 5.04 9.58 6.76
C ALA A 116 3.59 10.08 6.90
N ARG A 117 2.83 10.07 5.81
CA ARG A 117 1.41 10.46 5.81
C ARG A 117 0.53 9.49 6.60
N LEU A 118 0.79 8.19 6.46
CA LEU A 118 0.09 7.17 7.24
C LEU A 118 0.33 7.34 8.74
N GLU A 119 1.54 7.72 9.14
CA GLU A 119 1.87 8.01 10.54
C GLU A 119 1.11 9.23 11.07
N GLU A 120 0.97 10.27 10.25
CA GLU A 120 0.15 11.45 10.59
C GLU A 120 -1.31 11.06 10.85
N ASP A 121 -1.90 10.24 9.95
CA ASP A 121 -3.28 9.77 10.09
C ASP A 121 -3.48 8.94 11.36
N ILE A 122 -2.54 8.04 11.66
CA ILE A 122 -2.58 7.21 12.85
C ILE A 122 -2.44 8.06 14.12
N LYS A 123 -1.56 9.05 14.12
CA LYS A 123 -1.40 9.97 15.27
C LYS A 123 -2.65 10.82 15.50
N ALA A 124 -3.29 11.25 14.40
CA ALA A 124 -4.53 12.04 14.49
C ALA A 124 -5.72 11.19 14.98
N GLN A 125 -5.86 9.95 14.53
CA GLN A 125 -6.96 9.06 14.89
C GLN A 125 -6.47 7.62 15.11
N PRO A 126 -5.81 7.31 16.24
CA PRO A 126 -5.22 6.00 16.50
C PRO A 126 -6.23 4.83 16.44
N TRP A 127 -7.49 5.09 16.81
CA TRP A 127 -8.57 4.10 16.79
C TRP A 127 -9.01 3.69 15.36
N ASN A 128 -8.64 4.48 14.35
CA ASN A 128 -9.01 4.23 12.95
C ASN A 128 -8.01 3.34 12.19
N TYR A 129 -6.97 2.86 12.88
CA TYR A 129 -5.95 1.99 12.29
C TYR A 129 -6.16 0.51 12.70
N LEU A 130 -5.85 -0.42 11.78
CA LEU A 130 -6.04 -1.85 12.01
C LEU A 130 -4.92 -2.44 12.90
N TRP A 131 -4.97 -2.16 14.21
CA TRP A 131 -3.98 -2.65 15.19
C TRP A 131 -3.95 -4.16 15.35
N THR A 132 -5.01 -4.88 14.99
CA THR A 132 -5.07 -6.35 15.02
C THR A 132 -4.11 -7.00 14.02
N HIS A 133 -3.69 -6.25 12.99
CA HIS A 133 -2.62 -6.68 12.10
C HIS A 133 -1.26 -6.52 12.82
N LYS A 134 -0.60 -7.64 13.13
CA LYS A 134 0.71 -7.66 13.82
C LYS A 134 1.80 -7.09 12.91
N ARG A 135 1.86 -5.75 12.81
CA ARG A 135 2.72 -5.02 11.86
C ARG A 135 4.22 -5.36 12.03
N TRP A 136 4.66 -5.54 13.25
CA TRP A 136 6.06 -5.81 13.61
C TRP A 136 6.30 -7.24 14.11
N LYS A 137 5.47 -8.19 13.73
CA LYS A 137 5.52 -9.58 14.24
C LYS A 137 6.89 -10.28 14.15
N ASN A 138 7.75 -9.89 13.20
CA ASN A 138 9.05 -10.52 13.00
C ASN A 138 10.22 -9.72 13.60
N LEU A 139 10.00 -8.52 14.14
CA LEU A 139 11.06 -7.79 14.86
C LEU A 139 11.51 -8.53 16.12
N TYR A 140 10.61 -9.30 16.72
CA TYR A 140 10.89 -10.08 17.94
C TYR A 140 11.53 -11.43 17.65
N SER A 141 11.31 -12.03 16.47
CA SER A 141 11.93 -13.32 16.12
C SER A 141 13.42 -13.19 15.78
N TYR A 142 13.88 -12.05 15.31
CA TYR A 142 15.32 -11.81 15.09
C TYR A 142 16.12 -11.59 16.39
N LYS A 143 15.48 -11.17 17.48
CA LYS A 143 16.14 -10.99 18.79
C LYS A 143 16.36 -12.29 19.56
N ASN A 144 15.61 -13.33 19.23
CA ASN A 144 15.66 -14.62 19.95
C ASN A 144 16.58 -15.65 19.26
N ASN A 145 17.22 -15.32 18.14
CA ASN A 145 18.16 -16.18 17.40
C ASN A 145 19.62 -15.65 17.46
N LYS A 146 19.97 -14.94 18.53
CA LYS A 146 21.36 -14.59 18.85
C LYS A 146 21.76 -15.21 20.18
#